data_7cfdc59dafd7c9bdb05bd286f4405b6b
#
_entry.id   7cfdc59dafd7c9bdb05bd286f4405b6b
#
_cell.length_a   1.000
_cell.length_b   1.000
_cell.length_c   1.000
_cell.angle_alpha   90.00
_cell.angle_beta   90.00
_cell.angle_gamma   90.00
#
_symmetry.space_group_name_H-M   'P 1'
#
loop_
_entity.id
_entity.type
_entity.pdbx_description
1 polymer ?
#
loop_
_entity_poly.entity_id
_entity_poly.type
_entity_poly.pdbx_seq_one_letter_code
_entity_poly.pdbx_strand_id
1 'polypeptide(L)'
;YRVAQSKLFVMALRVRKQFLYENRKNVKAAIIVWDQQEKYLDRKHVIEAAWNWINMTIPVISSTFASFSRMCKNLGAETLGHLFIDEAGQALPQAAVGAIYRSRHVMVVGDPLQIKPVLTLDSNTLYMLGEHFGVTEKYLSASASAQILADAASQYGFYRKQDKAEDSWVGIPLWVHRRCRYPMFTISNMISYDGFMVQGMEKYGKADWFDVGGMANNKYVEEQGEFLLHKLKEMIDKNPKILDKKEKDVVYVITPFSNVAYQLSQKLRKIHFTRYDEQGKPTNVGTVHTFQGKEAPIVFFVLGADRQSSGAARWAVTEANIMNVAATRAKEEFYIISDRKLYLGLGCDVATDTDRIIREYKNQYLVDDHAHKNELRMQADATRTLIIDADFRRITGTVKYV
;
A
#
# COMPACT_ATOMS: atom_id res chain seq x y z
N TYR A 1 -16.59 28.27 1.59
CA TYR A 1 -17.13 26.93 1.38
C TYR A 1 -16.79 25.99 2.55
N ARG A 2 -15.49 25.76 2.88
CA ARG A 2 -15.04 24.86 3.94
C ARG A 2 -15.64 25.17 5.32
N VAL A 3 -15.71 26.46 5.71
CA VAL A 3 -16.32 26.88 6.97
C VAL A 3 -17.82 26.53 7.04
N ALA A 4 -18.54 26.69 5.94
CA ALA A 4 -19.95 26.32 5.87
C ALA A 4 -20.16 24.80 6.01
N GLN A 5 -19.31 24.00 5.35
CA GLN A 5 -19.32 22.54 5.47
C GLN A 5 -19.05 22.10 6.92
N SER A 6 -18.03 22.69 7.57
CA SER A 6 -17.72 22.38 8.98
C SER A 6 -18.87 22.71 9.92
N LYS A 7 -19.54 23.86 9.72
CA LYS A 7 -20.72 24.24 10.52
C LYS A 7 -21.86 23.24 10.30
N LEU A 8 -22.17 22.88 9.05
CA LEU A 8 -23.19 21.90 8.71
C LEU A 8 -22.91 20.55 9.39
N PHE A 9 -21.67 20.08 9.33
CA PHE A 9 -21.24 18.83 9.96
C PHE A 9 -21.48 18.86 11.48
N VAL A 10 -21.07 19.94 12.17
CA VAL A 10 -21.29 20.08 13.61
C VAL A 10 -22.78 20.12 13.97
N MET A 11 -23.60 20.81 13.15
CA MET A 11 -25.05 20.84 13.36
C MET A 11 -25.67 19.45 13.15
N ALA A 12 -25.26 18.71 12.13
CA ALA A 12 -25.72 17.34 11.90
C ALA A 12 -25.38 16.42 13.08
N LEU A 13 -24.19 16.56 13.67
CA LEU A 13 -23.83 15.81 14.88
C LEU A 13 -24.72 16.18 16.09
N ARG A 14 -25.11 17.44 16.24
CA ARG A 14 -26.02 17.89 17.33
C ARG A 14 -27.40 17.27 17.15
N VAL A 15 -27.96 17.34 15.95
CA VAL A 15 -29.28 16.73 15.62
C VAL A 15 -29.26 15.24 15.91
N ARG A 16 -28.20 14.55 15.48
CA ARG A 16 -28.02 13.13 15.72
C ARG A 16 -27.92 12.80 17.22
N LYS A 17 -27.16 13.59 17.98
CA LYS A 17 -27.06 13.43 19.45
C LYS A 17 -28.43 13.56 20.11
N GLN A 18 -29.22 14.56 19.72
CA GLN A 18 -30.59 14.77 20.23
C GLN A 18 -31.49 13.58 19.90
N PHE A 19 -31.48 13.11 18.66
CA PHE A 19 -32.24 11.94 18.22
C PHE A 19 -31.91 10.69 19.03
N LEU A 20 -30.63 10.41 19.25
CA LEU A 20 -30.18 9.27 20.08
C LEU A 20 -30.62 9.41 21.52
N TYR A 21 -30.59 10.62 22.08
CA TYR A 21 -31.06 10.89 23.46
C TYR A 21 -32.56 10.63 23.60
N GLU A 22 -33.38 11.11 22.68
CA GLU A 22 -34.82 10.89 22.68
C GLU A 22 -35.17 9.40 22.54
N ASN A 23 -34.37 8.66 21.75
CA ASN A 23 -34.55 7.24 21.49
C ASN A 23 -33.65 6.32 22.36
N ARG A 24 -33.16 6.81 23.51
CA ARG A 24 -32.21 6.08 24.36
C ARG A 24 -32.66 4.70 24.83
N LYS A 25 -33.99 4.48 24.94
CA LYS A 25 -34.53 3.16 25.28
C LYS A 25 -34.27 2.15 24.16
N ASN A 26 -34.47 2.55 22.91
CA ASN A 26 -34.22 1.71 21.74
C ASN A 26 -32.71 1.44 21.58
N VAL A 27 -31.86 2.43 21.82
CA VAL A 27 -30.40 2.27 21.80
C VAL A 27 -29.96 1.23 22.85
N LYS A 28 -30.48 1.34 24.10
CA LYS A 28 -30.19 0.36 25.16
C LYS A 28 -30.65 -1.05 24.79
N ALA A 29 -31.86 -1.18 24.25
CA ALA A 29 -32.37 -2.47 23.77
C ALA A 29 -31.51 -3.06 22.67
N ALA A 30 -31.09 -2.23 21.71
CA ALA A 30 -30.21 -2.63 20.62
C ALA A 30 -28.84 -3.15 21.12
N ILE A 31 -28.26 -2.49 22.13
CA ILE A 31 -26.99 -2.96 22.74
C ILE A 31 -27.16 -4.35 23.37
N ILE A 32 -28.28 -4.58 24.08
CA ILE A 32 -28.57 -5.90 24.68
C ILE A 32 -28.73 -6.97 23.62
N VAL A 33 -29.48 -6.68 22.55
CA VAL A 33 -29.67 -7.61 21.43
C VAL A 33 -28.32 -7.89 20.73
N TRP A 34 -27.52 -6.84 20.52
CA TRP A 34 -26.22 -6.96 19.86
C TRP A 34 -25.23 -7.82 20.66
N ASP A 35 -25.22 -7.67 21.97
CA ASP A 35 -24.38 -8.47 22.87
C ASP A 35 -24.86 -9.93 22.95
N GLN A 36 -26.16 -10.17 22.86
CA GLN A 36 -26.79 -11.48 23.05
C GLN A 36 -27.43 -12.02 21.76
N GLN A 37 -26.83 -11.79 20.59
CA GLN A 37 -27.40 -12.15 19.29
C GLN A 37 -27.83 -13.61 19.19
N GLU A 38 -27.14 -14.52 19.88
CA GLU A 38 -27.45 -15.97 19.88
C GLU A 38 -28.86 -16.28 20.39
N LYS A 39 -29.47 -15.41 21.21
CA LYS A 39 -30.84 -15.57 21.71
C LYS A 39 -31.91 -15.12 20.71
N TYR A 40 -31.52 -14.55 19.59
CA TYR A 40 -32.40 -13.91 18.60
C TYR A 40 -32.22 -14.53 17.20
N LEU A 41 -31.56 -15.68 17.07
CA LEU A 41 -31.26 -16.30 15.77
C LEU A 41 -32.51 -16.68 14.97
N ASP A 42 -33.60 -16.99 15.66
CA ASP A 42 -34.94 -17.22 15.11
C ASP A 42 -35.64 -15.92 14.63
N ARG A 43 -35.15 -14.76 15.07
CA ARG A 43 -35.70 -13.43 14.79
C ARG A 43 -34.66 -12.50 14.19
N LYS A 44 -34.14 -12.84 13.01
CA LYS A 44 -33.07 -12.11 12.31
C LYS A 44 -33.34 -10.62 12.17
N HIS A 45 -34.60 -10.22 11.91
CA HIS A 45 -35.00 -8.81 11.80
C HIS A 45 -34.72 -8.01 13.09
N VAL A 46 -34.75 -8.66 14.27
CA VAL A 46 -34.42 -7.99 15.55
C VAL A 46 -32.90 -7.72 15.62
N ILE A 47 -32.08 -8.66 15.15
CA ILE A 47 -30.63 -8.49 15.07
C ILE A 47 -30.30 -7.36 14.07
N GLU A 48 -30.95 -7.35 12.91
CA GLU A 48 -30.74 -6.30 11.88
C GLU A 48 -31.18 -4.92 12.39
N ALA A 49 -32.32 -4.85 13.09
CA ALA A 49 -32.77 -3.59 13.73
C ALA A 49 -31.77 -3.10 14.79
N ALA A 50 -31.22 -4.03 15.59
CA ALA A 50 -30.18 -3.68 16.57
C ALA A 50 -28.92 -3.14 15.88
N TRP A 51 -28.47 -3.76 14.81
CA TRP A 51 -27.34 -3.27 14.00
C TRP A 51 -27.60 -1.87 13.42
N ASN A 52 -28.81 -1.57 12.97
CA ASN A 52 -29.17 -0.23 12.49
C ASN A 52 -29.02 0.83 13.61
N TRP A 53 -29.44 0.52 14.85
CA TRP A 53 -29.25 1.40 15.99
C TRP A 53 -27.77 1.55 16.38
N ILE A 54 -26.99 0.48 16.31
CA ILE A 54 -25.54 0.52 16.53
C ILE A 54 -24.88 1.40 15.49
N ASN A 55 -25.18 1.21 14.21
CA ASN A 55 -24.64 2.05 13.12
C ASN A 55 -25.10 3.52 13.22
N MET A 56 -26.32 3.76 13.74
CA MET A 56 -26.74 5.13 14.02
C MET A 56 -25.93 5.74 15.16
N THR A 57 -25.47 4.96 16.10
CA THR A 57 -24.63 5.41 17.23
C THR A 57 -23.17 5.50 16.82
N ILE A 58 -22.64 4.49 16.13
CA ILE A 58 -21.27 4.37 15.63
C ILE A 58 -21.32 4.17 14.11
N PRO A 59 -21.31 5.26 13.31
CA PRO A 59 -21.57 5.19 11.88
C PRO A 59 -20.48 4.51 11.06
N VAL A 60 -19.25 4.44 11.61
CA VAL A 60 -18.10 3.83 10.95
C VAL A 60 -17.49 2.83 11.91
N ILE A 61 -17.46 1.57 11.49
CA ILE A 61 -16.83 0.47 12.23
C ILE A 61 -15.72 -0.09 11.36
N SER A 62 -14.48 -0.07 11.86
CA SER A 62 -13.33 -0.67 11.19
C SER A 62 -13.06 -2.07 11.74
N SER A 63 -12.74 -3.01 10.86
CA SER A 63 -12.48 -4.40 11.21
C SER A 63 -11.54 -5.06 10.19
N THR A 64 -10.78 -6.06 10.61
CA THR A 64 -10.11 -6.97 9.68
C THR A 64 -11.12 -7.98 9.11
N PHE A 65 -10.84 -8.57 7.95
CA PHE A 65 -11.71 -9.62 7.38
C PHE A 65 -11.94 -10.79 8.35
N ALA A 66 -10.89 -11.21 9.05
CA ALA A 66 -11.00 -12.29 10.04
C ALA A 66 -11.95 -11.95 11.21
N SER A 67 -11.93 -10.72 11.69
CA SER A 67 -12.85 -10.24 12.73
C SER A 67 -14.23 -9.94 12.19
N PHE A 68 -14.34 -9.46 10.95
CA PHE A 68 -15.60 -9.13 10.30
C PHE A 68 -16.53 -10.34 10.21
N SER A 69 -16.02 -11.49 9.75
CA SER A 69 -16.82 -12.69 9.59
C SER A 69 -17.44 -13.15 10.92
N ARG A 70 -16.72 -13.00 12.02
CA ARG A 70 -17.20 -13.33 13.38
C ARG A 70 -18.19 -12.28 13.90
N MET A 71 -17.90 -10.99 13.70
CA MET A 71 -18.73 -9.89 14.17
C MET A 71 -20.07 -9.84 13.45
N CYS A 72 -20.08 -10.08 12.13
CA CYS A 72 -21.25 -9.96 11.27
C CYS A 72 -21.89 -11.31 10.87
N LYS A 73 -21.54 -12.40 11.56
CA LYS A 73 -21.98 -13.78 11.19
C LYS A 73 -23.50 -13.93 11.06
N ASN A 74 -24.26 -13.20 11.88
CA ASN A 74 -25.73 -13.30 11.96
C ASN A 74 -26.47 -12.31 11.04
N LEU A 75 -25.73 -11.52 10.23
CA LEU A 75 -26.32 -10.61 9.26
C LEU A 75 -26.53 -11.30 7.92
N GLY A 76 -27.68 -11.04 7.30
CA GLY A 76 -28.04 -11.51 5.97
C GLY A 76 -27.42 -10.66 4.84
N ALA A 77 -27.85 -10.98 3.61
CA ALA A 77 -27.47 -10.18 2.42
C ALA A 77 -27.93 -8.73 2.58
N GLU A 78 -27.10 -7.81 2.08
CA GLU A 78 -27.44 -6.38 1.95
C GLU A 78 -27.91 -5.68 3.25
N THR A 79 -27.59 -6.22 4.42
CA THR A 79 -27.99 -5.64 5.71
C THR A 79 -27.18 -4.37 6.04
N LEU A 80 -25.91 -4.32 5.64
CA LEU A 80 -25.04 -3.15 5.85
C LEU A 80 -25.22 -2.14 4.70
N GLY A 81 -25.22 -0.85 5.02
CA GLY A 81 -25.41 0.20 4.04
C GLY A 81 -24.23 0.34 3.08
N HIS A 82 -23.01 0.53 3.63
CA HIS A 82 -21.79 0.78 2.86
C HIS A 82 -20.63 -0.03 3.41
N LEU A 83 -19.86 -0.60 2.50
CA LEU A 83 -18.59 -1.27 2.79
C LEU A 83 -17.47 -0.52 2.07
N PHE A 84 -16.42 -0.21 2.81
CA PHE A 84 -15.16 0.30 2.25
C PHE A 84 -14.08 -0.74 2.51
N ILE A 85 -13.46 -1.25 1.44
CA ILE A 85 -12.34 -2.18 1.53
C ILE A 85 -11.09 -1.39 1.14
N ASP A 86 -10.19 -1.20 2.10
CA ASP A 86 -8.90 -0.55 1.89
C ASP A 86 -7.80 -1.60 1.72
N GLU A 87 -6.74 -1.26 0.99
CA GLU A 87 -5.62 -2.16 0.63
C GLU A 87 -6.11 -3.47 -0.03
N ALA A 88 -7.14 -3.39 -0.86
CA ALA A 88 -7.80 -4.53 -1.47
C ALA A 88 -6.90 -5.35 -2.42
N GLY A 89 -5.81 -4.77 -2.91
CA GLY A 89 -4.79 -5.48 -3.67
C GLY A 89 -4.10 -6.60 -2.89
N GLN A 90 -4.12 -6.55 -1.55
CA GLN A 90 -3.53 -7.55 -0.66
C GLN A 90 -4.53 -8.60 -0.16
N ALA A 91 -5.81 -8.39 -0.36
CA ALA A 91 -6.86 -9.26 0.14
C ALA A 91 -7.20 -10.33 -0.90
N LEU A 92 -7.19 -11.60 -0.50
CA LEU A 92 -7.72 -12.67 -1.33
C LEU A 92 -9.22 -12.48 -1.54
N PRO A 93 -9.78 -12.78 -2.74
CA PRO A 93 -11.19 -12.63 -3.03
C PRO A 93 -12.10 -13.31 -2.00
N GLN A 94 -11.79 -14.52 -1.60
CA GLN A 94 -12.57 -15.30 -0.61
C GLN A 94 -12.62 -14.65 0.77
N ALA A 95 -11.64 -13.82 1.14
CA ALA A 95 -11.68 -13.10 2.41
C ALA A 95 -12.69 -11.93 2.38
N ALA A 96 -12.92 -11.34 1.21
CA ALA A 96 -13.80 -10.18 1.03
C ALA A 96 -15.27 -10.57 0.76
N VAL A 97 -15.53 -11.73 0.15
CA VAL A 97 -16.86 -12.15 -0.31
C VAL A 97 -17.93 -12.04 0.78
N GLY A 98 -17.62 -12.48 2.01
CA GLY A 98 -18.58 -12.41 3.11
C GLY A 98 -18.97 -10.99 3.52
N ALA A 99 -18.08 -10.02 3.38
CA ALA A 99 -18.36 -8.62 3.63
C ALA A 99 -19.14 -7.99 2.47
N ILE A 100 -18.75 -8.29 1.23
CA ILE A 100 -19.44 -7.85 0.01
C ILE A 100 -20.90 -8.32 0.01
N TYR A 101 -21.13 -9.60 0.27
CA TYR A 101 -22.48 -10.19 0.33
C TYR A 101 -23.42 -9.48 1.31
N ARG A 102 -22.90 -8.99 2.42
CA ARG A 102 -23.71 -8.34 3.47
C ARG A 102 -23.94 -6.85 3.24
N SER A 103 -23.38 -6.27 2.18
CA SER A 103 -23.38 -4.83 1.96
C SER A 103 -24.13 -4.43 0.69
N ARG A 104 -24.90 -3.32 0.76
CA ARG A 104 -25.65 -2.78 -0.38
C ARG A 104 -24.76 -2.06 -1.36
N HIS A 105 -23.81 -1.27 -0.84
CA HIS A 105 -22.87 -0.49 -1.63
C HIS A 105 -21.45 -0.84 -1.20
N VAL A 106 -20.62 -1.12 -2.18
CA VAL A 106 -19.24 -1.56 -1.94
C VAL A 106 -18.29 -0.62 -2.69
N MET A 107 -17.35 -0.03 -1.97
CA MET A 107 -16.22 0.70 -2.53
C MET A 107 -14.94 -0.03 -2.19
N VAL A 108 -14.21 -0.43 -3.20
CA VAL A 108 -12.96 -1.17 -3.08
C VAL A 108 -11.83 -0.25 -3.50
N VAL A 109 -10.84 -0.08 -2.64
CA VAL A 109 -9.66 0.74 -2.88
C VAL A 109 -8.43 -0.10 -2.62
N GLY A 110 -7.57 -0.22 -3.61
CA GLY A 110 -6.34 -0.99 -3.51
C GLY A 110 -5.48 -0.82 -4.74
N ASP A 111 -4.28 -1.34 -4.65
CA ASP A 111 -3.30 -1.28 -5.71
C ASP A 111 -2.74 -2.68 -5.97
N PRO A 112 -3.16 -3.33 -7.05
CA PRO A 112 -2.69 -4.68 -7.39
C PRO A 112 -1.21 -4.71 -7.83
N LEU A 113 -0.61 -3.55 -8.10
CA LEU A 113 0.80 -3.39 -8.48
C LEU A 113 1.73 -3.15 -7.29
N GLN A 114 1.18 -3.17 -6.08
CA GLN A 114 1.94 -3.25 -4.84
C GLN A 114 2.07 -4.71 -4.39
N ILE A 115 2.03 -5.00 -3.10
CA ILE A 115 2.20 -6.37 -2.61
C ILE A 115 0.98 -7.23 -2.96
N LYS A 116 1.23 -8.39 -3.53
CA LYS A 116 0.21 -9.40 -3.84
C LYS A 116 -0.30 -10.09 -2.57
N PRO A 117 -1.52 -10.65 -2.58
CA PRO A 117 -2.03 -11.47 -1.49
C PRO A 117 -1.13 -12.68 -1.20
N VAL A 118 -1.06 -13.07 0.06
CA VAL A 118 -0.33 -14.28 0.47
C VAL A 118 -1.30 -15.46 0.43
N LEU A 119 -0.99 -16.45 -0.42
CA LEU A 119 -1.73 -17.71 -0.44
C LEU A 119 -1.39 -18.53 0.80
N THR A 120 -2.42 -18.99 1.49
CA THR A 120 -2.28 -19.89 2.66
C THR A 120 -2.41 -21.36 2.29
N LEU A 121 -2.97 -21.64 1.12
CA LEU A 121 -3.12 -22.99 0.57
C LEU A 121 -2.16 -23.15 -0.63
N ASP A 122 -1.69 -24.36 -0.84
CA ASP A 122 -0.91 -24.68 -2.02
C ASP A 122 -1.78 -24.61 -3.30
N SER A 123 -1.14 -24.40 -4.43
CA SER A 123 -1.82 -24.16 -5.71
C SER A 123 -2.67 -25.36 -6.17
N ASN A 124 -2.25 -26.60 -5.88
CA ASN A 124 -3.00 -27.79 -6.27
C ASN A 124 -4.31 -27.90 -5.48
N THR A 125 -4.24 -27.67 -4.16
CA THR A 125 -5.43 -27.66 -3.31
C THR A 125 -6.41 -26.57 -3.74
N LEU A 126 -5.91 -25.37 -4.06
CA LEU A 126 -6.74 -24.28 -4.58
C LEU A 126 -7.40 -24.63 -5.91
N TYR A 127 -6.67 -25.24 -6.82
CA TYR A 127 -7.19 -25.69 -8.12
C TYR A 127 -8.31 -26.73 -7.94
N MET A 128 -8.08 -27.77 -7.14
CA MET A 128 -9.09 -28.80 -6.86
C MET A 128 -10.37 -28.23 -6.23
N LEU A 129 -10.23 -27.29 -5.28
CA LEU A 129 -11.37 -26.59 -4.69
C LEU A 129 -12.10 -25.73 -5.73
N GLY A 130 -11.35 -25.05 -6.60
CA GLY A 130 -11.90 -24.24 -7.68
C GLY A 130 -12.74 -25.08 -8.64
N GLU A 131 -12.23 -26.19 -9.10
CA GLU A 131 -12.99 -27.14 -9.95
C GLU A 131 -14.24 -27.66 -9.26
N HIS A 132 -14.09 -28.06 -7.99
CA HIS A 132 -15.24 -28.61 -7.22
C HIS A 132 -16.38 -27.59 -7.07
N PHE A 133 -16.05 -26.32 -6.86
CA PHE A 133 -17.05 -25.26 -6.66
C PHE A 133 -17.33 -24.41 -7.92
N GLY A 134 -16.76 -24.76 -9.06
CA GLY A 134 -16.94 -24.02 -10.32
C GLY A 134 -16.37 -22.58 -10.30
N VAL A 135 -15.29 -22.35 -9.55
CA VAL A 135 -14.63 -21.04 -9.47
C VAL A 135 -13.59 -20.91 -10.55
N THR A 136 -13.66 -19.83 -11.32
CA THR A 136 -12.72 -19.56 -12.42
C THR A 136 -11.29 -19.42 -11.91
N GLU A 137 -10.32 -20.03 -12.58
CA GLU A 137 -8.91 -20.06 -12.20
C GLU A 137 -8.30 -18.68 -11.94
N LYS A 138 -8.71 -17.65 -12.70
CA LYS A 138 -8.26 -16.27 -12.50
C LYS A 138 -8.48 -15.71 -11.09
N TYR A 139 -9.41 -16.29 -10.31
CA TYR A 139 -9.69 -15.88 -8.93
C TYR A 139 -9.00 -16.75 -7.87
N LEU A 140 -8.24 -17.76 -8.30
CA LEU A 140 -7.58 -18.72 -7.42
C LEU A 140 -6.06 -18.50 -7.31
N SER A 141 -5.47 -17.69 -8.18
CA SER A 141 -4.03 -17.45 -8.23
C SER A 141 -3.56 -16.46 -7.17
N ALA A 142 -2.25 -16.42 -6.92
CA ALA A 142 -1.62 -15.38 -6.10
C ALA A 142 -1.81 -13.97 -6.66
N SER A 143 -2.17 -13.86 -7.93
CA SER A 143 -2.49 -12.58 -8.58
C SER A 143 -3.94 -12.13 -8.32
N ALA A 144 -4.81 -13.04 -7.87
CA ALA A 144 -6.20 -12.71 -7.58
C ALA A 144 -6.30 -11.89 -6.28
N SER A 145 -7.01 -10.78 -6.35
CA SER A 145 -7.26 -9.92 -5.18
C SER A 145 -8.69 -9.41 -5.17
N ALA A 146 -9.14 -8.91 -4.02
CA ALA A 146 -10.43 -8.24 -3.92
C ALA A 146 -10.52 -7.01 -4.84
N GLN A 147 -9.39 -6.35 -5.14
CA GLN A 147 -9.33 -5.26 -6.11
C GLN A 147 -9.66 -5.75 -7.52
N ILE A 148 -9.05 -6.85 -7.97
CA ILE A 148 -9.32 -7.42 -9.31
C ILE A 148 -10.78 -7.86 -9.44
N LEU A 149 -11.40 -8.35 -8.36
CA LEU A 149 -12.83 -8.65 -8.32
C LEU A 149 -13.67 -7.39 -8.56
N ALA A 150 -13.33 -6.31 -7.89
CA ALA A 150 -14.03 -5.03 -8.03
C ALA A 150 -13.80 -4.41 -9.41
N ASP A 151 -12.58 -4.49 -9.94
CA ASP A 151 -12.26 -4.03 -11.29
C ASP A 151 -13.10 -4.80 -12.33
N ALA A 152 -13.18 -6.12 -12.20
CA ALA A 152 -14.00 -6.97 -13.10
C ALA A 152 -15.51 -6.65 -13.02
N ALA A 153 -16.00 -6.19 -11.87
CA ALA A 153 -17.39 -5.78 -11.68
C ALA A 153 -17.64 -4.30 -12.04
N SER A 154 -16.59 -3.52 -12.28
CA SER A 154 -16.71 -2.11 -12.61
C SER A 154 -17.22 -1.92 -14.04
N GLN A 155 -18.29 -1.15 -14.17
CA GLN A 155 -18.88 -0.81 -15.48
C GLN A 155 -17.96 0.12 -16.30
N TYR A 156 -17.13 0.91 -15.62
CA TYR A 156 -16.23 1.88 -16.24
C TYR A 156 -14.79 1.53 -15.92
N GLY A 157 -13.91 1.67 -16.90
CA GLY A 157 -12.49 1.38 -16.77
C GLY A 157 -11.78 1.46 -18.11
N PHE A 158 -10.57 0.91 -18.16
CA PHE A 158 -9.78 0.81 -19.38
C PHE A 158 -8.97 -0.48 -19.41
N TYR A 159 -8.58 -0.93 -20.59
CA TYR A 159 -7.66 -2.04 -20.74
C TYR A 159 -6.21 -1.55 -20.66
N ARG A 160 -5.49 -1.99 -19.62
CA ARG A 160 -4.06 -1.80 -19.54
C ARG A 160 -3.37 -2.81 -20.44
N LYS A 161 -2.64 -2.34 -21.44
CA LYS A 161 -1.85 -3.18 -22.32
C LYS A 161 -0.65 -3.76 -21.59
N GLN A 162 -0.37 -5.03 -21.81
CA GLN A 162 0.80 -5.73 -21.30
C GLN A 162 1.55 -6.37 -22.47
N ASP A 163 2.85 -6.07 -22.59
CA ASP A 163 3.66 -6.55 -23.74
C ASP A 163 3.77 -8.08 -23.84
N LYS A 164 3.60 -8.80 -22.73
CA LYS A 164 3.81 -10.26 -22.63
C LYS A 164 2.65 -11.03 -21.97
N ALA A 165 1.54 -10.40 -21.70
CA ALA A 165 0.38 -10.99 -21.07
C ALA A 165 -0.93 -10.44 -21.66
N GLU A 166 -2.06 -11.04 -21.33
CA GLU A 166 -3.37 -10.52 -21.72
C GLU A 166 -3.60 -9.13 -21.11
N ASP A 167 -4.25 -8.26 -21.87
CA ASP A 167 -4.65 -6.93 -21.42
C ASP A 167 -5.51 -7.05 -20.15
N SER A 168 -5.17 -6.31 -19.11
CA SER A 168 -5.91 -6.35 -17.86
C SER A 168 -6.92 -5.19 -17.78
N TRP A 169 -8.16 -5.53 -17.42
CA TRP A 169 -9.18 -4.52 -17.13
C TRP A 169 -8.88 -3.84 -15.80
N VAL A 170 -8.82 -2.53 -15.81
CA VAL A 170 -8.63 -1.67 -14.64
C VAL A 170 -9.85 -0.79 -14.49
N GLY A 171 -10.48 -0.78 -13.31
CA GLY A 171 -11.61 0.09 -13.00
C GLY A 171 -11.22 1.57 -12.98
N ILE A 172 -11.78 2.35 -12.05
CA ILE A 172 -11.51 3.79 -11.99
C ILE A 172 -10.18 4.05 -11.24
N PRO A 173 -9.09 4.43 -11.93
CA PRO A 173 -7.80 4.64 -11.27
C PRO A 173 -7.71 6.00 -10.58
N LEU A 174 -6.94 6.06 -9.50
CA LEU A 174 -6.56 7.30 -8.84
C LEU A 174 -5.20 7.76 -9.40
N TRP A 175 -5.23 8.58 -10.44
CA TRP A 175 -4.04 9.00 -11.18
C TRP A 175 -3.13 9.97 -10.41
N VAL A 176 -3.63 10.70 -9.43
CA VAL A 176 -2.86 11.78 -8.78
C VAL A 176 -2.13 11.25 -7.54
N HIS A 177 -0.82 11.15 -7.65
CA HIS A 177 0.04 10.79 -6.53
C HIS A 177 0.36 12.01 -5.66
N ARG A 178 0.17 11.90 -4.33
CA ARG A 178 0.34 13.02 -3.38
C ARG A 178 1.26 12.70 -2.20
N ARG A 179 1.99 11.60 -2.24
CA ARG A 179 2.82 11.16 -1.11
C ARG A 179 4.29 11.50 -1.29
N CYS A 180 4.90 11.00 -2.34
CA CYS A 180 6.33 11.05 -2.56
C CYS A 180 6.74 12.26 -3.37
N ARG A 181 7.92 12.81 -3.08
CA ARG A 181 8.59 13.79 -3.92
C ARG A 181 9.28 13.11 -5.11
N TYR A 182 9.76 13.90 -6.08
CA TYR A 182 10.73 13.40 -7.06
C TYR A 182 12.05 13.05 -6.35
N PRO A 183 12.83 12.03 -6.75
CA PRO A 183 12.55 11.10 -7.86
C PRO A 183 11.76 9.84 -7.44
N MET A 184 11.37 9.67 -6.17
CA MET A 184 10.63 8.48 -5.70
C MET A 184 9.33 8.28 -6.47
N PHE A 185 8.62 9.37 -6.74
CA PHE A 185 7.45 9.34 -7.61
C PHE A 185 7.80 8.81 -9.00
N THR A 186 8.87 9.33 -9.62
CA THR A 186 9.30 8.92 -10.98
C THR A 186 9.65 7.43 -11.00
N ILE A 187 10.40 6.94 -10.00
CA ILE A 187 10.73 5.53 -9.87
C ILE A 187 9.44 4.69 -9.88
N SER A 188 8.55 4.96 -8.94
CA SER A 188 7.28 4.24 -8.83
C SER A 188 6.45 4.29 -10.12
N ASN A 189 6.30 5.48 -10.70
CA ASN A 189 5.50 5.71 -11.89
C ASN A 189 6.03 4.93 -13.12
N MET A 190 7.33 4.92 -13.31
CA MET A 190 7.94 4.26 -14.47
C MET A 190 7.99 2.75 -14.33
N ILE A 191 8.35 2.20 -13.14
CA ILE A 191 8.49 0.75 -12.98
C ILE A 191 7.16 0.00 -12.80
N SER A 192 6.09 0.71 -12.42
CA SER A 192 4.82 0.05 -12.06
C SER A 192 3.60 0.58 -12.82
N TYR A 193 3.59 1.85 -13.24
CA TYR A 193 2.38 2.47 -13.77
C TYR A 193 2.57 3.05 -15.18
N ASP A 194 3.59 2.60 -15.91
CA ASP A 194 3.86 2.95 -17.32
C ASP A 194 3.88 4.47 -17.58
N GLY A 195 4.24 5.28 -16.56
CA GLY A 195 4.26 6.73 -16.65
C GLY A 195 2.90 7.42 -16.56
N PHE A 196 1.80 6.67 -16.33
CA PHE A 196 0.44 7.23 -16.37
C PHE A 196 0.04 8.08 -15.15
N MET A 197 0.74 7.95 -14.03
CA MET A 197 0.39 8.73 -12.84
C MET A 197 0.85 10.19 -12.95
N VAL A 198 0.10 11.07 -12.32
CA VAL A 198 0.37 12.51 -12.27
C VAL A 198 0.88 12.88 -10.87
N GLN A 199 1.98 13.63 -10.82
CA GLN A 199 2.50 14.14 -9.55
C GLN A 199 1.66 15.32 -9.05
N GLY A 200 1.00 15.10 -7.90
CA GLY A 200 0.19 16.12 -7.23
C GLY A 200 0.95 17.01 -6.24
N MET A 201 2.26 16.75 -6.05
CA MET A 201 3.14 17.53 -5.17
C MET A 201 4.42 17.90 -5.93
N GLU A 202 4.49 19.13 -6.39
CA GLU A 202 5.67 19.67 -7.07
C GLU A 202 6.83 19.93 -6.09
N LYS A 203 7.34 18.85 -5.46
CA LYS A 203 8.44 18.91 -4.51
C LYS A 203 9.52 17.91 -4.88
N TYR A 204 10.76 18.34 -4.67
CA TYR A 204 11.95 17.56 -4.94
C TYR A 204 12.50 16.98 -3.63
N GLY A 205 12.97 15.76 -3.70
CA GLY A 205 13.60 15.03 -2.62
C GLY A 205 15.02 14.61 -2.99
N LYS A 206 15.48 13.54 -2.34
CA LYS A 206 16.81 12.97 -2.63
C LYS A 206 16.68 11.47 -2.84
N ALA A 207 17.49 10.93 -3.75
CA ALA A 207 17.69 9.49 -3.85
C ALA A 207 19.14 9.17 -4.21
N ASP A 208 19.61 8.04 -3.71
CA ASP A 208 20.91 7.50 -4.08
C ASP A 208 20.90 5.98 -4.02
N TRP A 209 21.79 5.37 -4.80
CA TRP A 209 22.07 3.94 -4.73
C TRP A 209 23.54 3.74 -4.38
N PHE A 210 23.80 3.39 -3.13
CA PHE A 210 25.13 3.13 -2.60
C PHE A 210 25.60 1.73 -3.00
N ASP A 211 26.74 1.66 -3.68
CA ASP A 211 27.37 0.41 -4.11
C ASP A 211 28.18 -0.17 -2.95
N VAL A 212 27.61 -1.14 -2.25
CA VAL A 212 28.21 -1.82 -1.09
C VAL A 212 28.10 -3.31 -1.31
N GLY A 213 29.18 -3.91 -1.80
CA GLY A 213 29.31 -5.36 -1.95
C GLY A 213 29.74 -6.02 -0.66
N GLY A 214 29.79 -7.35 -0.65
CA GLY A 214 30.27 -8.19 0.45
C GLY A 214 29.78 -9.63 0.28
N MET A 215 30.15 -10.50 1.21
CA MET A 215 29.69 -11.88 1.25
C MET A 215 28.42 -11.99 2.12
N ALA A 216 27.39 -12.66 1.58
CA ALA A 216 26.13 -12.82 2.29
C ALA A 216 26.13 -14.07 3.19
N ASN A 217 25.69 -13.92 4.42
CA ASN A 217 25.25 -15.02 5.27
C ASN A 217 23.72 -15.03 5.34
N ASN A 218 23.09 -16.02 4.73
CA ASN A 218 21.64 -16.10 4.60
C ASN A 218 21.04 -14.75 4.11
N LYS A 219 21.56 -14.23 2.99
CA LYS A 219 21.19 -12.97 2.34
C LYS A 219 21.61 -11.69 3.08
N TYR A 220 22.04 -11.76 4.33
CA TYR A 220 22.56 -10.62 5.06
C TYR A 220 24.03 -10.38 4.71
N VAL A 221 24.36 -9.16 4.30
CA VAL A 221 25.70 -8.69 3.97
C VAL A 221 26.15 -7.74 5.08
N GLU A 222 27.21 -8.13 5.81
CA GLU A 222 27.69 -7.39 6.98
C GLU A 222 28.11 -5.96 6.62
N GLU A 223 28.81 -5.79 5.49
CA GLU A 223 29.29 -4.51 5.00
C GLU A 223 28.15 -3.52 4.71
N GLN A 224 27.00 -4.01 4.21
CA GLN A 224 25.81 -3.19 4.03
C GLN A 224 25.22 -2.74 5.37
N GLY A 225 25.22 -3.63 6.36
CA GLY A 225 24.78 -3.30 7.71
C GLY A 225 25.68 -2.27 8.40
N GLU A 226 27.00 -2.37 8.24
CA GLU A 226 27.97 -1.40 8.78
C GLU A 226 27.85 -0.03 8.06
N PHE A 227 27.71 -0.04 6.74
CA PHE A 227 27.48 1.19 5.98
C PHE A 227 26.22 1.91 6.44
N LEU A 228 25.09 1.18 6.60
CA LEU A 228 23.84 1.73 7.11
C LEU A 228 24.02 2.30 8.53
N LEU A 229 24.70 1.55 9.41
CA LEU A 229 24.97 1.99 10.78
C LEU A 229 25.75 3.32 10.81
N HIS A 230 26.77 3.44 9.95
CA HIS A 230 27.56 4.66 9.82
C HIS A 230 26.69 5.83 9.33
N LYS A 231 25.91 5.63 8.28
CA LYS A 231 24.98 6.63 7.74
C LYS A 231 23.94 7.11 8.77
N LEU A 232 23.38 6.18 9.53
CA LEU A 232 22.42 6.53 10.58
C LEU A 232 23.08 7.31 11.72
N LYS A 233 24.31 6.98 12.12
CA LYS A 233 25.06 7.75 13.11
C LYS A 233 25.30 9.20 12.63
N GLU A 234 25.78 9.38 11.39
CA GLU A 234 25.95 10.72 10.81
C GLU A 234 24.64 11.54 10.82
N MET A 235 23.50 10.89 10.57
CA MET A 235 22.20 11.54 10.58
C MET A 235 21.72 11.87 12.00
N ILE A 236 21.93 10.98 12.96
CA ILE A 236 21.57 11.17 14.38
C ILE A 236 22.41 12.31 14.96
N ASP A 237 23.71 12.37 14.65
CA ASP A 237 24.59 13.45 15.12
C ASP A 237 24.13 14.84 14.60
N LYS A 238 23.62 14.88 13.36
CA LYS A 238 23.04 16.11 12.76
C LYS A 238 21.64 16.43 13.30
N ASN A 239 20.85 15.41 13.62
CA ASN A 239 19.48 15.57 14.09
C ASN A 239 19.14 14.50 15.14
N PRO A 240 19.44 14.73 16.43
CA PRO A 240 19.16 13.79 17.52
C PRO A 240 17.68 13.45 17.70
N LYS A 241 16.77 14.27 17.17
CA LYS A 241 15.32 14.00 17.23
C LYS A 241 14.91 12.70 16.50
N ILE A 242 15.76 12.17 15.63
CA ILE A 242 15.55 10.85 14.99
C ILE A 242 15.37 9.75 16.05
N LEU A 243 15.98 9.88 17.22
CA LEU A 243 15.86 8.93 18.33
C LEU A 243 14.68 9.23 19.27
N ASP A 244 14.00 10.37 19.13
CA ASP A 244 12.89 10.74 20.03
C ASP A 244 11.68 9.83 19.80
N LYS A 245 11.38 9.01 20.81
CA LYS A 245 10.26 8.04 20.78
C LYS A 245 8.87 8.70 20.80
N LYS A 246 8.79 9.98 21.16
CA LYS A 246 7.53 10.73 21.21
C LYS A 246 7.12 11.28 19.84
N GLU A 247 8.06 11.38 18.91
CA GLU A 247 7.79 11.83 17.56
C GLU A 247 7.52 10.63 16.62
N LYS A 248 6.82 10.87 15.51
CA LYS A 248 6.64 9.87 14.45
C LYS A 248 8.00 9.44 13.90
N ASP A 249 8.07 8.20 13.42
CA ASP A 249 9.27 7.70 12.78
C ASP A 249 9.69 8.60 11.60
N VAL A 250 10.91 9.11 11.67
CA VAL A 250 11.51 9.94 10.62
C VAL A 250 12.20 9.09 9.57
N VAL A 251 12.73 7.93 10.00
CA VAL A 251 13.52 7.02 9.16
C VAL A 251 12.99 5.59 9.28
N TYR A 252 12.73 4.96 8.12
CA TYR A 252 12.50 3.52 8.03
C TYR A 252 13.69 2.81 7.40
N VAL A 253 13.97 1.61 7.88
CA VAL A 253 14.90 0.67 7.27
C VAL A 253 14.11 -0.53 6.76
N ILE A 254 14.10 -0.69 5.46
CA ILE A 254 13.27 -1.67 4.75
C ILE A 254 14.19 -2.65 4.00
N THR A 255 13.79 -3.91 3.93
CA THR A 255 14.50 -4.94 3.17
C THR A 255 13.51 -5.96 2.59
N PRO A 256 13.86 -6.66 1.50
CA PRO A 256 13.03 -7.76 0.98
C PRO A 256 12.99 -8.99 1.90
N PHE A 257 14.02 -9.20 2.73
CA PHE A 257 14.27 -10.48 3.40
C PHE A 257 14.13 -10.40 4.92
N SER A 258 13.40 -11.36 5.50
CA SER A 258 13.15 -11.42 6.95
C SER A 258 14.42 -11.57 7.78
N ASN A 259 15.40 -12.39 7.32
CA ASN A 259 16.66 -12.52 8.02
C ASN A 259 17.47 -11.22 8.01
N VAL A 260 17.50 -10.50 6.87
CA VAL A 260 18.18 -9.20 6.77
C VAL A 260 17.53 -8.19 7.72
N ALA A 261 16.19 -8.15 7.76
CA ALA A 261 15.44 -7.29 8.68
C ALA A 261 15.80 -7.59 10.15
N TYR A 262 15.88 -8.87 10.51
CA TYR A 262 16.26 -9.29 11.85
C TYR A 262 17.69 -8.83 12.20
N GLN A 263 18.68 -9.14 11.37
CA GLN A 263 20.09 -8.76 11.60
C GLN A 263 20.26 -7.23 11.71
N LEU A 264 19.63 -6.48 10.80
CA LEU A 264 19.64 -5.02 10.84
C LEU A 264 18.99 -4.50 12.13
N SER A 265 17.86 -5.06 12.57
CA SER A 265 17.21 -4.63 13.80
C SER A 265 18.09 -4.83 15.03
N GLN A 266 18.82 -5.96 15.11
CA GLN A 266 19.75 -6.24 16.20
C GLN A 266 20.97 -5.31 16.16
N LYS A 267 21.54 -5.07 14.97
CA LYS A 267 22.67 -4.15 14.78
C LYS A 267 22.30 -2.73 15.19
N LEU A 268 21.15 -2.22 14.73
CA LEU A 268 20.70 -0.85 14.98
C LEU A 268 20.16 -0.63 16.40
N ARG A 269 19.81 -1.70 17.11
CA ARG A 269 19.51 -1.66 18.55
C ARG A 269 20.68 -1.14 19.38
N LYS A 270 21.92 -1.44 18.97
CA LYS A 270 23.15 -1.01 19.67
C LYS A 270 23.28 0.53 19.74
N ILE A 271 22.68 1.24 18.80
CA ILE A 271 22.63 2.72 18.76
C ILE A 271 21.26 3.28 19.16
N HIS A 272 20.43 2.46 19.80
CA HIS A 272 19.07 2.82 20.23
C HIS A 272 18.13 3.28 19.10
N PHE A 273 18.44 2.97 17.84
CA PHE A 273 17.62 3.38 16.69
C PHE A 273 16.38 2.49 16.55
N THR A 274 16.51 1.16 16.76
CA THR A 274 15.37 0.23 16.59
C THR A 274 14.30 0.51 17.65
N ARG A 275 13.07 0.78 17.20
CA ARG A 275 11.89 0.98 18.03
C ARG A 275 11.08 -0.31 18.09
N TYR A 276 10.38 -0.54 19.18
CA TYR A 276 9.58 -1.74 19.41
C TYR A 276 8.17 -1.36 19.84
N ASP A 277 7.19 -2.13 19.41
CA ASP A 277 5.82 -2.05 19.92
C ASP A 277 5.69 -2.76 21.28
N GLU A 278 4.48 -2.75 21.84
CA GLU A 278 4.15 -3.40 23.12
C GLU A 278 4.40 -4.91 23.13
N GLN A 279 4.44 -5.53 21.95
CA GLN A 279 4.67 -6.96 21.75
C GLN A 279 6.17 -7.27 21.50
N GLY A 280 7.04 -6.25 21.55
CA GLY A 280 8.47 -6.41 21.29
C GLY A 280 8.84 -6.59 19.82
N LYS A 281 7.95 -6.25 18.87
CA LYS A 281 8.21 -6.32 17.45
C LYS A 281 8.79 -5.00 16.93
N PRO A 282 9.87 -5.03 16.09
CA PRO A 282 10.42 -3.81 15.51
C PRO A 282 9.39 -3.06 14.67
N THR A 283 9.33 -1.72 14.83
CA THR A 283 8.35 -0.86 14.13
C THR A 283 8.94 -0.01 13.01
N ASN A 284 10.24 0.32 13.09
CA ASN A 284 10.94 1.16 12.11
C ASN A 284 12.03 0.42 11.31
N VAL A 285 12.24 -0.88 11.57
CA VAL A 285 13.12 -1.78 10.82
C VAL A 285 12.33 -3.04 10.48
N GLY A 286 12.27 -3.45 9.20
CA GLY A 286 11.50 -4.64 8.84
C GLY A 286 11.48 -4.93 7.35
N THR A 287 10.62 -5.85 6.95
CA THR A 287 10.43 -6.21 5.54
C THR A 287 9.48 -5.25 4.85
N VAL A 288 9.50 -5.24 3.51
CA VAL A 288 8.58 -4.46 2.67
C VAL A 288 7.13 -4.67 3.08
N HIS A 289 6.73 -5.90 3.39
CA HIS A 289 5.36 -6.22 3.88
C HIS A 289 5.00 -5.51 5.19
N THR A 290 5.97 -5.35 6.10
CA THR A 290 5.75 -4.68 7.41
C THR A 290 5.44 -3.19 7.25
N PHE A 291 5.92 -2.58 6.17
CA PHE A 291 5.80 -1.13 5.92
C PHE A 291 4.72 -0.77 4.92
N GLN A 292 3.97 -1.72 4.40
CA GLN A 292 2.85 -1.39 3.54
C GLN A 292 1.82 -0.54 4.29
N GLY A 293 1.26 0.48 3.63
CA GLY A 293 0.39 1.47 4.26
C GLY A 293 1.10 2.54 5.12
N LYS A 294 2.37 2.31 5.55
CA LYS A 294 3.14 3.25 6.35
C LYS A 294 3.94 4.22 5.47
N GLU A 295 4.46 5.29 6.06
CA GLU A 295 5.27 6.29 5.36
C GLU A 295 6.22 7.01 6.33
N ALA A 296 7.41 7.35 5.87
CA ALA A 296 8.39 8.15 6.61
C ALA A 296 9.05 9.20 5.69
N PRO A 297 9.58 10.29 6.25
CA PRO A 297 10.40 11.23 5.47
C PRO A 297 11.55 10.52 4.74
N ILE A 298 12.26 9.63 5.39
CA ILE A 298 13.48 8.99 4.88
C ILE A 298 13.34 7.47 4.92
N VAL A 299 13.75 6.80 3.85
CA VAL A 299 13.79 5.34 3.77
C VAL A 299 15.15 4.87 3.30
N PHE A 300 15.75 3.95 4.05
CA PHE A 300 16.86 3.11 3.60
C PHE A 300 16.32 1.76 3.16
N PHE A 301 16.62 1.37 1.94
CA PHE A 301 16.25 0.10 1.35
C PHE A 301 17.49 -0.79 1.18
N VAL A 302 17.67 -1.76 2.07
CA VAL A 302 18.82 -2.66 2.09
C VAL A 302 18.46 -3.96 1.38
N LEU A 303 19.07 -4.18 0.22
CA LEU A 303 18.70 -5.32 -0.62
C LEU A 303 19.35 -6.65 -0.18
N GLY A 304 20.50 -6.61 0.52
CA GLY A 304 21.20 -7.83 0.89
C GLY A 304 21.70 -8.62 -0.33
N ALA A 305 21.89 -9.91 -0.14
CA ALA A 305 22.31 -10.89 -1.15
C ALA A 305 23.70 -10.64 -1.77
N ASP A 306 24.30 -11.69 -2.31
CA ASP A 306 25.55 -11.70 -3.04
C ASP A 306 25.44 -12.56 -4.30
N ARG A 307 26.57 -12.82 -4.99
CA ARG A 307 26.58 -13.64 -6.21
C ARG A 307 26.15 -15.09 -5.94
N GLN A 308 26.41 -15.65 -4.76
CA GLN A 308 26.01 -17.01 -4.42
C GLN A 308 24.50 -17.11 -4.16
N SER A 309 23.89 -16.02 -3.71
CA SER A 309 22.45 -15.87 -3.50
C SER A 309 21.75 -15.08 -4.61
N SER A 310 22.28 -15.10 -5.84
CA SER A 310 21.77 -14.37 -7.00
C SER A 310 20.29 -14.64 -7.34
N GLY A 311 19.79 -15.85 -7.05
CA GLY A 311 18.37 -16.18 -7.16
C GLY A 311 17.50 -15.35 -6.23
N ALA A 312 17.94 -15.09 -5.01
CA ALA A 312 17.24 -14.22 -4.07
C ALA A 312 17.33 -12.75 -4.50
N ALA A 313 18.52 -12.32 -4.98
CA ALA A 313 18.69 -10.98 -5.54
C ALA A 313 17.75 -10.74 -6.73
N ARG A 314 17.66 -11.71 -7.66
CA ARG A 314 16.75 -11.67 -8.79
C ARG A 314 15.29 -11.55 -8.34
N TRP A 315 14.86 -12.38 -7.38
CA TRP A 315 13.50 -12.34 -6.87
C TRP A 315 13.14 -10.95 -6.33
N ALA A 316 14.07 -10.25 -5.66
CA ALA A 316 13.81 -8.93 -5.09
C ALA A 316 13.56 -7.82 -6.13
N VAL A 317 13.99 -8.03 -7.40
CA VAL A 317 13.89 -7.03 -8.48
C VAL A 317 13.27 -7.56 -9.77
N THR A 318 12.73 -8.78 -9.78
CA THR A 318 12.04 -9.32 -10.96
C THR A 318 10.71 -8.62 -11.19
N GLU A 319 9.92 -8.45 -10.13
CA GLU A 319 8.66 -7.73 -10.18
C GLU A 319 8.81 -6.36 -9.51
N ALA A 320 8.13 -5.37 -10.07
CA ALA A 320 8.19 -3.99 -9.58
C ALA A 320 7.64 -3.81 -8.14
N ASN A 321 6.79 -4.70 -7.68
CA ASN A 321 6.02 -4.59 -6.44
C ASN A 321 6.88 -4.24 -5.21
N ILE A 322 8.01 -4.93 -5.04
CA ILE A 322 8.90 -4.75 -3.90
C ILE A 322 9.56 -3.37 -3.93
N MET A 323 10.12 -2.98 -5.08
CA MET A 323 10.77 -1.68 -5.27
C MET A 323 9.74 -0.55 -5.21
N ASN A 324 8.58 -0.72 -5.83
CA ASN A 324 7.48 0.24 -5.81
C ASN A 324 7.04 0.56 -4.38
N VAL A 325 6.79 -0.49 -3.57
CA VAL A 325 6.42 -0.26 -2.16
C VAL A 325 7.55 0.42 -1.41
N ALA A 326 8.80 -0.03 -1.53
CA ALA A 326 9.91 0.57 -0.81
C ALA A 326 10.08 2.07 -1.17
N ALA A 327 10.08 2.41 -2.45
CA ALA A 327 10.21 3.80 -2.92
C ALA A 327 9.02 4.67 -2.45
N THR A 328 7.79 4.14 -2.50
CA THR A 328 6.59 4.89 -2.10
C THR A 328 6.39 5.01 -0.59
N ARG A 329 7.22 4.36 0.24
CA ARG A 329 7.27 4.64 1.69
C ARG A 329 8.02 5.92 2.00
N ALA A 330 8.96 6.34 1.12
CA ALA A 330 9.77 7.54 1.30
C ALA A 330 9.02 8.79 0.82
N LYS A 331 8.84 9.77 1.69
CA LYS A 331 8.25 11.06 1.32
C LYS A 331 9.29 11.98 0.68
N GLU A 332 10.49 12.01 1.23
CA GLU A 332 11.52 13.02 0.96
C GLU A 332 12.84 12.45 0.46
N GLU A 333 13.31 11.34 1.08
CA GLU A 333 14.61 10.77 0.75
C GLU A 333 14.54 9.25 0.66
N PHE A 334 15.13 8.67 -0.39
CA PHE A 334 15.16 7.24 -0.64
C PHE A 334 16.58 6.77 -0.96
N TYR A 335 17.11 5.86 -0.17
CA TYR A 335 18.48 5.38 -0.28
C TYR A 335 18.53 3.86 -0.41
N ILE A 336 19.08 3.36 -1.51
CA ILE A 336 19.29 1.93 -1.74
C ILE A 336 20.72 1.57 -1.33
N ILE A 337 20.90 0.48 -0.61
CA ILE A 337 22.20 -0.08 -0.20
C ILE A 337 22.28 -1.52 -0.69
N SER A 338 23.20 -1.81 -1.62
CA SER A 338 23.44 -3.17 -2.14
C SER A 338 24.73 -3.25 -2.96
N ASP A 339 25.13 -4.46 -3.35
CA ASP A 339 26.04 -4.67 -4.47
C ASP A 339 25.34 -4.25 -5.78
N ARG A 340 25.50 -3.00 -6.16
CA ARG A 340 24.84 -2.42 -7.32
C ARG A 340 25.21 -3.12 -8.63
N LYS A 341 26.47 -3.58 -8.73
CA LYS A 341 26.93 -4.32 -9.93
C LYS A 341 26.24 -5.67 -10.06
N LEU A 342 26.02 -6.35 -8.93
CA LEU A 342 25.24 -7.58 -8.91
C LEU A 342 23.82 -7.32 -9.43
N TYR A 343 23.11 -6.37 -8.84
CA TYR A 343 21.70 -6.10 -9.16
C TYR A 343 21.49 -5.63 -10.61
N LEU A 344 22.36 -4.78 -11.13
CA LEU A 344 22.32 -4.36 -12.54
C LEU A 344 22.71 -5.50 -13.49
N GLY A 345 23.63 -6.38 -13.07
CA GLY A 345 24.04 -7.56 -13.84
C GLY A 345 22.97 -8.65 -13.97
N LEU A 346 21.88 -8.58 -13.19
CA LEU A 346 20.76 -9.53 -13.30
C LEU A 346 19.92 -9.32 -14.56
N GLY A 347 20.02 -8.17 -15.24
CA GLY A 347 19.23 -7.84 -16.43
C GLY A 347 17.75 -7.69 -16.14
N CYS A 348 17.37 -7.20 -14.95
CA CYS A 348 15.99 -6.92 -14.57
C CYS A 348 15.69 -5.44 -14.78
N ASP A 349 14.65 -5.12 -15.55
CA ASP A 349 14.27 -3.75 -15.90
C ASP A 349 14.00 -2.88 -14.68
N VAL A 350 13.41 -3.45 -13.63
CA VAL A 350 13.13 -2.74 -12.35
C VAL A 350 14.42 -2.16 -11.73
N ALA A 351 15.51 -2.92 -11.72
CA ALA A 351 16.79 -2.46 -11.17
C ALA A 351 17.44 -1.43 -12.11
N THR A 352 17.47 -1.70 -13.40
CA THR A 352 18.12 -0.82 -14.39
C THR A 352 17.40 0.51 -14.54
N ASP A 353 16.07 0.51 -14.58
CA ASP A 353 15.29 1.74 -14.65
C ASP A 353 15.39 2.56 -13.35
N THR A 354 15.31 1.90 -12.18
CA THR A 354 15.51 2.59 -10.90
C THR A 354 16.87 3.30 -10.85
N ASP A 355 17.93 2.59 -11.26
CA ASP A 355 19.28 3.13 -11.29
C ASP A 355 19.43 4.30 -12.28
N ARG A 356 18.88 4.14 -13.49
CA ARG A 356 18.87 5.17 -14.52
C ARG A 356 18.18 6.44 -14.02
N ILE A 357 16.98 6.31 -13.44
CA ILE A 357 16.20 7.43 -12.91
C ILE A 357 16.97 8.16 -11.81
N ILE A 358 17.57 7.42 -10.86
CA ILE A 358 18.36 8.03 -9.77
C ILE A 358 19.55 8.80 -10.33
N ARG A 359 20.29 8.24 -11.30
CA ARG A 359 21.46 8.90 -11.92
C ARG A 359 21.08 10.14 -12.72
N GLU A 360 20.05 10.04 -13.56
CA GLU A 360 19.55 11.14 -14.35
C GLU A 360 19.11 12.28 -13.43
N TYR A 361 18.35 11.98 -12.39
CA TYR A 361 17.91 12.94 -11.40
C TYR A 361 19.09 13.62 -10.69
N LYS A 362 20.11 12.85 -10.26
CA LYS A 362 21.31 13.41 -9.62
C LYS A 362 22.09 14.33 -10.57
N ASN A 363 22.27 13.92 -11.82
CA ASN A 363 22.98 14.72 -12.81
C ASN A 363 22.26 16.05 -13.11
N GLN A 364 20.93 16.00 -13.22
CA GLN A 364 20.11 17.19 -13.42
C GLN A 364 20.15 18.15 -12.23
N TYR A 365 20.19 17.63 -11.00
CA TYR A 365 20.17 18.43 -9.78
C TYR A 365 21.54 19.06 -9.42
N LEU A 366 22.64 18.45 -9.90
CA LEU A 366 24.00 18.93 -9.63
C LEU A 366 24.44 20.05 -10.57
N VAL A 367 23.72 20.27 -11.68
CA VAL A 367 24.17 21.21 -12.74
C VAL A 367 23.63 22.63 -12.57
N ASP A 368 22.45 22.83 -11.93
CA ASP A 368 21.98 24.22 -11.72
C ASP A 368 20.78 24.34 -10.76
N ASP A 369 20.98 24.94 -9.60
CA ASP A 369 19.94 25.02 -8.54
C ASP A 369 18.82 26.04 -8.88
N HIS A 370 18.98 26.92 -9.84
CA HIS A 370 18.02 27.97 -10.20
C HIS A 370 17.42 27.90 -11.62
N ALA A 371 18.20 27.67 -12.65
CA ALA A 371 17.69 27.58 -14.03
C ALA A 371 16.89 26.31 -14.26
N HIS A 372 17.30 25.20 -13.64
CA HIS A 372 16.71 23.87 -13.81
C HIS A 372 15.35 23.70 -13.13
N LYS A 373 15.07 24.40 -12.03
CA LYS A 373 13.74 24.42 -11.40
C LYS A 373 12.65 24.89 -12.36
N ASN A 374 12.96 25.83 -13.23
CA ASN A 374 12.02 26.34 -14.23
C ASN A 374 11.84 25.37 -15.41
N GLU A 375 12.88 24.71 -15.85
CA GLU A 375 12.85 23.79 -16.99
C GLU A 375 12.16 22.45 -16.64
N LEU A 376 12.45 21.88 -15.48
CA LEU A 376 11.73 20.70 -14.94
C LEU A 376 10.25 21.02 -14.65
N ARG A 377 9.95 22.24 -14.25
CA ARG A 377 8.57 22.70 -14.08
C ARG A 377 7.84 22.75 -15.41
N MET A 378 8.48 23.25 -16.45
CA MET A 378 7.91 23.28 -17.81
C MET A 378 7.79 21.88 -18.41
N GLN A 379 8.74 20.97 -18.19
CA GLN A 379 8.66 19.58 -18.64
C GLN A 379 7.59 18.78 -17.85
N ALA A 380 7.48 18.99 -16.55
CA ALA A 380 6.42 18.38 -15.73
C ALA A 380 5.03 18.86 -16.16
N ASP A 381 4.88 20.15 -16.47
CA ASP A 381 3.63 20.70 -16.96
C ASP A 381 3.30 20.23 -18.39
N ALA A 382 4.28 20.10 -19.27
CA ALA A 382 4.10 19.54 -20.60
C ALA A 382 3.74 18.04 -20.56
N THR A 383 4.40 17.25 -19.71
CA THR A 383 4.09 15.85 -19.51
C THR A 383 2.70 15.69 -18.88
N ARG A 384 2.34 16.53 -17.91
CA ARG A 384 1.02 16.58 -17.29
C ARG A 384 -0.09 16.86 -18.30
N THR A 385 0.11 17.82 -19.21
CA THR A 385 -0.84 18.16 -20.27
C THR A 385 -0.98 17.01 -21.27
N LEU A 386 0.12 16.37 -21.67
CA LEU A 386 0.12 15.24 -22.59
C LEU A 386 -0.55 13.99 -21.99
N ILE A 387 -0.33 13.70 -20.71
CA ILE A 387 -0.95 12.57 -20.02
C ILE A 387 -2.45 12.79 -19.89
N ILE A 388 -2.88 13.97 -19.46
CA ILE A 388 -4.32 14.31 -19.34
C ILE A 388 -5.01 14.20 -20.71
N ASP A 389 -4.40 14.73 -21.76
CA ASP A 389 -4.94 14.63 -23.13
C ASP A 389 -4.94 13.20 -23.67
N ALA A 390 -3.91 12.41 -23.40
CA ALA A 390 -3.84 11.02 -23.82
C ALA A 390 -4.86 10.15 -23.07
N ASP A 391 -4.99 10.35 -21.75
CA ASP A 391 -5.96 9.64 -20.93
C ASP A 391 -7.40 10.00 -21.27
N PHE A 392 -7.69 11.28 -21.49
CA PHE A 392 -9.02 11.71 -21.89
C PHE A 392 -9.45 11.12 -23.24
N ARG A 393 -8.54 11.05 -24.21
CA ARG A 393 -8.79 10.40 -25.51
C ARG A 393 -8.93 8.89 -25.40
N ARG A 394 -8.18 8.21 -24.49
CA ARG A 394 -8.31 6.78 -24.23
C ARG A 394 -9.64 6.46 -23.52
N ILE A 395 -10.02 7.21 -22.51
CA ILE A 395 -11.28 7.03 -21.78
C ILE A 395 -12.48 7.24 -22.71
N THR A 396 -12.46 8.26 -23.55
CA THR A 396 -13.56 8.54 -24.51
C THR A 396 -13.61 7.58 -25.68
N GLY A 397 -12.50 6.91 -26.02
CA GLY A 397 -12.42 5.98 -27.16
C GLY A 397 -12.70 4.51 -26.82
N THR A 398 -12.74 4.12 -25.54
CA THR A 398 -12.71 2.69 -25.15
C THR A 398 -13.78 2.32 -24.11
N VAL A 399 -14.70 3.23 -23.76
CA VAL A 399 -15.83 2.89 -22.86
C VAL A 399 -16.77 1.95 -23.61
N LYS A 400 -16.56 0.66 -23.45
CA LYS A 400 -17.54 -0.37 -23.83
C LYS A 400 -18.38 -0.67 -22.59
N TYR A 401 -19.69 -0.55 -22.73
CA TYR A 401 -20.60 -1.14 -21.77
C TYR A 401 -20.39 -2.65 -21.77
N VAL A 402 -20.14 -3.25 -20.61
CA VAL A 402 -20.14 -4.69 -20.40
C VAL A 402 -21.51 -5.11 -19.93
#